data_eec315de4d61106e9828183ecd96ecee
#
_entry.id   eec315de4d61106e9828183ecd96ecee
#
_cell.length_a   1.000
_cell.length_b   1.000
_cell.length_c   1.000
_cell.angle_alpha   90.00
_cell.angle_beta   90.00
_cell.angle_gamma   90.00
#
_symmetry.space_group_name_H-M   'P 1'
#
loop_
_entity.id
_entity.type
_entity.pdbx_description
1 polymer ?
#
loop_
_entity_poly.entity_id
_entity_poly.type
_entity_poly.pdbx_seq_one_letter_code
_entity_poly.pdbx_strand_id
1 'polypeptide(L)'
;EVQLYGYLYYYDERDRCIKKKLPGCEPIYYVYDRCNYLVLKQDGNDREAGRWQSFQYDRLGRQVIWGFINQNRPHADWIRICKNQNLSIYFRGASYGSENYGYTPVHRISHLCTPLIINYYDNYEYTTIFNEFIGFLNRPGYYSSFFASSLTSRDKLTGQVVALLNDPSKRDYIAYYYDQRGREVQSTMNSAFGFRNYTFTNYDFTGQPVSVRKEHTSIYRDTPPASVDDVDHILTYEYEYDHAGRLSKLYQTYDNDAKILVAKYEYDEVGRLEKKLTHNETATSTYKYNVRGWPTEINELGMTEKIYYNEDLPQKATPLYNGNIACFSNSIDNNYTSCFNYDGLNRLISTRQYKPDGSEIFTPEDFTYDKMGNLLTYYRVYFDFYPRYMNKLTIKYHGNQIQKAADDYRSVNYYSLRYPDAVNRDVEYDSNGNLVKNLDNMIQRIKYNIINLPEVVAFSDGNLLTFYYMADGRKVRDAYGSYPAGTSTPLDDIVNNTDPYISGTNDWCEDYYYGSGKLRRVTFPEGHISLYNNSKGPLMQYVAKDHVGSIRGYWEPGDTSLGKSPYPSYYPSGILDNKVDPYHPFALGGKEFMS
;
A
#
# COMPACT_ATOMS: atom_id res chain seq x y z
N GLU A 1 -7.74 31.39 -14.18
CA GLU A 1 -7.66 30.04 -14.76
C GLU A 1 -6.31 29.37 -14.46
N VAL A 2 -5.15 30.00 -14.75
CA VAL A 2 -3.81 29.39 -14.52
C VAL A 2 -3.63 28.95 -13.06
N GLN A 3 -4.13 29.68 -12.09
CA GLN A 3 -4.02 29.30 -10.68
C GLN A 3 -4.88 28.12 -10.28
N LEU A 4 -5.97 27.84 -10.99
CA LEU A 4 -6.89 26.74 -10.74
C LEU A 4 -6.44 25.42 -11.38
N TYR A 5 -5.80 25.51 -12.55
CA TYR A 5 -5.46 24.34 -13.37
C TYR A 5 -3.96 24.19 -13.62
N GLY A 6 -3.16 25.25 -13.37
CA GLY A 6 -1.75 25.27 -13.69
C GLY A 6 -0.87 24.61 -12.64
N TYR A 7 0.15 23.90 -13.11
CA TYR A 7 1.29 23.46 -12.30
C TYR A 7 2.37 24.54 -12.40
N LEU A 8 2.60 25.29 -11.32
CA LEU A 8 3.52 26.41 -11.31
C LEU A 8 4.79 26.07 -10.54
N TYR A 9 5.93 26.29 -11.15
CA TYR A 9 7.24 26.05 -10.56
C TYR A 9 8.05 27.36 -10.59
N TYR A 10 8.74 27.64 -9.49
CA TYR A 10 9.59 28.81 -9.35
C TYR A 10 10.99 28.34 -8.96
N TYR A 11 11.99 28.87 -9.64
CA TYR A 11 13.37 28.45 -9.53
C TYR A 11 14.24 29.58 -8.99
N ASP A 12 15.35 29.23 -8.34
CA ASP A 12 16.39 30.19 -7.95
C ASP A 12 17.45 30.32 -9.06
N GLU A 13 18.51 31.13 -8.79
CA GLU A 13 19.62 31.39 -9.71
C GLU A 13 20.46 30.12 -10.04
N ARG A 14 20.24 29.01 -9.37
CA ARG A 14 20.91 27.71 -9.58
C ARG A 14 19.96 26.68 -10.19
N ASP A 15 18.85 27.11 -10.77
CA ASP A 15 17.81 26.25 -11.37
C ASP A 15 17.20 25.24 -10.39
N ARG A 16 17.23 25.52 -9.07
CA ARG A 16 16.57 24.67 -8.06
C ARG A 16 15.14 25.16 -7.83
N CYS A 17 14.18 24.24 -7.83
CA CYS A 17 12.78 24.58 -7.56
C CYS A 17 12.61 24.98 -6.07
N ILE A 18 12.40 26.27 -5.81
CA ILE A 18 12.21 26.81 -4.45
C ILE A 18 10.74 26.94 -4.04
N LYS A 19 9.83 26.88 -5.01
CA LYS A 19 8.38 26.95 -4.76
C LYS A 19 7.66 26.20 -5.87
N LYS A 20 6.69 25.36 -5.49
CA LYS A 20 5.79 24.63 -6.40
C LYS A 20 4.34 24.88 -5.97
N LYS A 21 3.44 25.14 -6.92
CA LYS A 21 2.00 25.21 -6.67
C LYS A 21 1.29 24.20 -7.57
N LEU A 22 0.50 23.35 -6.96
CA LEU A 22 -0.38 22.40 -7.63
C LEU A 22 -1.80 22.96 -7.75
N PRO A 23 -2.61 22.50 -8.73
CA PRO A 23 -4.03 22.86 -8.82
C PRO A 23 -4.77 22.53 -7.51
N GLY A 24 -5.55 23.47 -7.01
CA GLY A 24 -6.35 23.27 -5.79
C GLY A 24 -5.58 23.23 -4.48
N CYS A 25 -4.23 23.36 -4.49
CA CYS A 25 -3.40 23.28 -3.28
C CYS A 25 -2.75 24.63 -2.99
N GLU A 26 -2.36 24.84 -1.73
CA GLU A 26 -1.45 25.92 -1.36
C GLU A 26 -0.01 25.61 -1.83
N PRO A 27 0.84 26.63 -2.01
CA PRO A 27 2.22 26.42 -2.47
C PRO A 27 3.03 25.55 -1.52
N ILE A 28 3.91 24.74 -2.08
CA ILE A 28 4.96 24.00 -1.37
C ILE A 28 6.26 24.77 -1.49
N TYR A 29 6.97 25.00 -0.39
CA TYR A 29 8.25 25.70 -0.33
C TYR A 29 9.39 24.73 -0.08
N TYR A 30 10.54 25.00 -0.71
CA TYR A 30 11.77 24.22 -0.60
C TYR A 30 12.94 25.12 -0.24
N VAL A 31 13.82 24.65 0.63
CA VAL A 31 15.04 25.34 1.04
C VAL A 31 16.23 24.41 0.85
N TYR A 32 17.26 24.92 0.21
CA TYR A 32 18.47 24.17 -0.10
C TYR A 32 19.69 24.74 0.62
N ASP A 33 20.63 23.88 0.95
CA ASP A 33 21.93 24.28 1.48
C ASP A 33 22.93 24.70 0.36
N ARG A 34 24.17 24.97 0.77
CA ARG A 34 25.26 25.29 -0.16
C ARG A 34 25.62 24.16 -1.11
N CYS A 35 25.44 22.91 -0.67
CA CYS A 35 25.76 21.69 -1.42
C CYS A 35 24.62 21.24 -2.34
N ASN A 36 23.55 22.03 -2.46
CA ASN A 36 22.32 21.74 -3.21
C ASN A 36 21.45 20.61 -2.62
N TYR A 37 21.64 20.25 -1.36
CA TYR A 37 20.73 19.32 -0.70
C TYR A 37 19.46 20.05 -0.25
N LEU A 38 18.31 19.42 -0.45
CA LEU A 38 17.02 19.88 0.08
C LEU A 38 17.01 19.67 1.60
N VAL A 39 17.12 20.73 2.36
CA VAL A 39 17.21 20.65 3.84
C VAL A 39 15.90 20.94 4.55
N LEU A 40 15.00 21.73 3.94
CA LEU A 40 13.67 22.01 4.48
C LEU A 40 12.62 22.02 3.38
N LYS A 41 11.43 21.51 3.71
CA LYS A 41 10.23 21.56 2.88
C LYS A 41 9.05 21.99 3.75
N GLN A 42 8.12 22.76 3.17
CA GLN A 42 6.88 23.13 3.85
C GLN A 42 5.73 23.14 2.85
N ASP A 43 4.74 22.33 3.07
CA ASP A 43 3.47 22.36 2.32
C ASP A 43 2.41 23.22 3.05
N GLY A 44 1.16 23.21 2.55
CA GLY A 44 0.08 24.00 3.12
C GLY A 44 -0.25 23.61 4.56
N ASN A 45 -0.42 22.31 4.81
CA ASN A 45 -0.75 21.76 6.13
C ASN A 45 0.40 21.99 7.12
N ASP A 46 1.65 21.89 6.67
CA ASP A 46 2.81 22.19 7.51
C ASP A 46 2.86 23.67 7.93
N ARG A 47 2.41 24.61 7.04
CA ARG A 47 2.29 26.02 7.40
C ARG A 47 1.23 26.27 8.47
N GLU A 48 0.07 25.65 8.32
CA GLU A 48 -1.01 25.73 9.32
C GLU A 48 -0.56 25.19 10.68
N ALA A 49 0.21 24.09 10.66
CA ALA A 49 0.80 23.49 11.85
C ALA A 49 2.03 24.26 12.38
N GLY A 50 2.50 25.32 11.72
CA GLY A 50 3.67 26.10 12.14
C GLY A 50 4.99 25.31 12.10
N ARG A 51 5.14 24.33 11.23
CA ARG A 51 6.29 23.42 11.16
C ARG A 51 6.93 23.38 9.77
N TRP A 52 8.14 22.83 9.71
CA TRP A 52 8.89 22.52 8.50
C TRP A 52 9.36 21.07 8.53
N GLN A 53 9.25 20.33 7.45
CA GLN A 53 9.92 19.05 7.29
C GLN A 53 11.42 19.30 7.12
N SER A 54 12.25 18.52 7.79
CA SER A 54 13.71 18.65 7.82
C SER A 54 14.38 17.40 7.28
N PHE A 55 15.34 17.59 6.39
CA PHE A 55 16.13 16.53 5.78
C PHE A 55 17.60 16.81 6.07
N GLN A 56 18.29 15.83 6.64
CA GLN A 56 19.69 15.95 6.98
C GLN A 56 20.49 14.86 6.26
N TYR A 57 21.64 15.25 5.76
CA TYR A 57 22.46 14.39 4.90
C TYR A 57 23.86 14.24 5.49
N ASP A 58 24.51 13.10 5.19
CA ASP A 58 25.92 12.92 5.47
C ASP A 58 26.80 13.62 4.39
N ARG A 59 28.12 13.49 4.53
CA ARG A 59 29.09 14.09 3.58
C ARG A 59 29.07 13.43 2.19
N LEU A 60 28.47 12.24 2.07
CA LEU A 60 28.31 11.53 0.80
C LEU A 60 26.98 11.87 0.12
N GLY A 61 26.12 12.67 0.78
CA GLY A 61 24.81 13.07 0.27
C GLY A 61 23.72 12.06 0.52
N ARG A 62 23.95 11.06 1.38
CA ARG A 62 22.91 10.10 1.78
C ARG A 62 22.05 10.73 2.87
N GLN A 63 20.74 10.58 2.77
CA GLN A 63 19.80 11.06 3.80
C GLN A 63 19.94 10.21 5.06
N VAL A 64 20.33 10.84 6.16
CA VAL A 64 20.53 10.17 7.44
C VAL A 64 19.43 10.46 8.45
N ILE A 65 18.83 11.66 8.40
CA ILE A 65 17.67 11.99 9.26
C ILE A 65 16.60 12.68 8.43
N TRP A 66 15.37 12.23 8.60
CA TRP A 66 14.17 12.94 8.20
C TRP A 66 13.28 13.16 9.42
N GLY A 67 12.70 14.35 9.52
CA GLY A 67 11.81 14.69 10.60
C GLY A 67 11.18 16.06 10.39
N PHE A 68 10.85 16.76 11.48
CA PHE A 68 10.25 18.09 11.40
C PHE A 68 10.80 19.05 12.48
N ILE A 69 10.64 20.34 12.21
CA ILE A 69 11.03 21.43 13.08
C ILE A 69 9.78 22.27 13.36
N ASN A 70 9.39 22.39 14.65
CA ASN A 70 8.27 23.22 15.07
C ASN A 70 8.71 24.69 15.18
N GLN A 71 8.80 25.37 14.04
CA GLN A 71 9.09 26.79 13.97
C GLN A 71 8.35 27.46 12.82
N ASN A 72 7.48 28.40 13.14
CA ASN A 72 6.80 29.23 12.16
C ASN A 72 7.70 30.39 11.68
N ARG A 73 8.72 30.02 10.88
CA ARG A 73 9.68 30.99 10.32
C ARG A 73 9.40 31.16 8.83
N PRO A 74 9.41 32.42 8.29
CA PRO A 74 9.20 32.68 6.88
C PRO A 74 10.23 31.98 5.97
N HIS A 75 9.79 31.54 4.78
CA HIS A 75 10.61 30.88 3.76
C HIS A 75 11.89 31.66 3.41
N ALA A 76 11.78 33.00 3.21
CA ALA A 76 12.92 33.86 2.89
C ALA A 76 14.03 33.85 3.97
N ASP A 77 13.62 33.76 5.25
CA ASP A 77 14.58 33.69 6.36
C ASP A 77 15.33 32.35 6.37
N TRP A 78 14.64 31.24 6.09
CA TRP A 78 15.28 29.95 5.97
C TRP A 78 16.26 29.89 4.80
N ILE A 79 15.89 30.43 3.63
CA ILE A 79 16.80 30.57 2.49
C ILE A 79 18.06 31.34 2.92
N ARG A 80 17.93 32.49 3.59
CA ARG A 80 19.07 33.31 4.05
C ARG A 80 19.98 32.54 5.00
N ILE A 81 19.42 31.72 5.88
CA ILE A 81 20.18 30.92 6.84
C ILE A 81 20.93 29.77 6.15
N CYS A 82 20.29 29.07 5.22
CA CYS A 82 20.81 27.80 4.68
C CYS A 82 21.73 27.96 3.47
N LYS A 83 21.46 28.91 2.57
CA LYS A 83 22.09 29.00 1.22
C LYS A 83 23.61 29.00 1.20
N ASN A 84 24.27 29.50 2.25
CA ASN A 84 25.72 29.63 2.34
C ASN A 84 26.38 28.61 3.27
N GLN A 85 25.61 27.68 3.84
CA GLN A 85 26.10 26.71 4.81
C GLN A 85 26.10 25.29 4.21
N ASN A 86 27.17 24.54 4.51
CA ASN A 86 27.14 23.09 4.35
C ASN A 86 26.51 22.49 5.62
N LEU A 87 25.31 21.92 5.49
CA LEU A 87 24.55 21.38 6.61
C LEU A 87 24.73 19.86 6.78
N SER A 88 25.74 19.26 6.13
CA SER A 88 26.03 17.83 6.29
C SER A 88 26.42 17.49 7.74
N ILE A 89 25.87 16.39 8.23
CA ILE A 89 26.18 15.81 9.54
C ILE A 89 26.94 14.50 9.36
N TYR A 90 27.57 13.99 10.41
CA TYR A 90 28.28 12.73 10.35
C TYR A 90 28.09 11.92 11.63
N PHE A 91 28.14 10.60 11.50
CA PHE A 91 28.03 9.68 12.61
C PHE A 91 29.32 9.66 13.43
N ARG A 92 29.20 9.74 14.75
CA ARG A 92 30.30 9.68 15.72
C ARG A 92 30.08 8.63 16.82
N GLY A 93 29.09 7.79 16.69
CA GLY A 93 28.83 6.72 17.63
C GLY A 93 28.39 7.21 19.02
N ALA A 94 28.56 6.34 20.00
CA ALA A 94 28.12 6.55 21.38
C ALA A 94 28.75 7.75 22.09
N SER A 95 29.89 8.26 21.61
CA SER A 95 30.55 9.43 22.21
C SER A 95 29.73 10.72 22.15
N TYR A 96 28.68 10.77 21.30
CA TYR A 96 27.73 11.88 21.20
C TYR A 96 26.37 11.63 21.86
N GLY A 97 26.23 10.47 22.49
CA GLY A 97 25.05 10.08 23.28
C GLY A 97 23.79 9.80 22.46
N SER A 98 22.78 9.28 23.12
CA SER A 98 21.48 8.95 22.53
C SER A 98 20.67 10.19 22.11
N GLU A 99 20.92 11.34 22.70
CA GLU A 99 20.17 12.59 22.42
C GLU A 99 20.23 13.05 20.96
N ASN A 100 21.33 12.74 20.24
CA ASN A 100 21.52 13.08 18.84
C ASN A 100 21.63 11.84 17.95
N TYR A 101 21.18 10.70 18.43
CA TYR A 101 21.20 9.43 17.69
C TYR A 101 22.58 9.04 17.14
N GLY A 102 23.65 9.48 17.82
CA GLY A 102 25.04 9.26 17.39
C GLY A 102 25.54 10.19 16.28
N TYR A 103 24.71 11.09 15.76
CA TYR A 103 25.10 12.08 14.75
C TYR A 103 25.53 13.40 15.36
N THR A 104 26.47 14.10 14.68
CA THR A 104 26.91 15.42 15.13
C THR A 104 25.85 16.47 14.85
N PRO A 105 25.37 17.20 15.85
CA PRO A 105 24.53 18.36 15.61
C PRO A 105 25.41 19.55 15.19
N VAL A 106 25.70 19.67 13.91
CA VAL A 106 26.63 20.70 13.41
C VAL A 106 25.97 22.08 13.33
N HIS A 107 24.63 22.12 13.24
CA HIS A 107 23.88 23.36 13.04
C HIS A 107 22.63 23.43 13.90
N ARG A 108 22.15 24.64 14.12
CA ARG A 108 20.92 24.92 14.88
C ARG A 108 19.70 24.13 14.34
N ILE A 109 19.64 23.86 13.04
CA ILE A 109 18.60 23.05 12.41
C ILE A 109 18.60 21.62 12.95
N SER A 110 19.78 20.99 13.12
CA SER A 110 19.91 19.62 13.62
C SER A 110 19.39 19.48 15.06
N HIS A 111 19.62 20.48 15.91
CA HIS A 111 19.13 20.48 17.29
C HIS A 111 17.62 20.69 17.42
N LEU A 112 16.98 21.30 16.41
CA LEU A 112 15.56 21.63 16.44
C LEU A 112 14.70 20.50 15.83
N CYS A 113 15.33 19.54 15.16
CA CYS A 113 14.61 18.50 14.44
C CYS A 113 14.11 17.41 15.39
N THR A 114 12.80 17.13 15.33
CA THR A 114 12.21 15.89 15.86
C THR A 114 12.32 14.82 14.77
N PRO A 115 13.18 13.80 14.93
CA PRO A 115 13.40 12.82 13.88
C PRO A 115 12.27 11.81 13.81
N LEU A 116 11.89 11.51 12.57
CA LEU A 116 10.90 10.48 12.22
C LEU A 116 11.56 9.25 11.60
N ILE A 117 12.59 9.45 10.76
CA ILE A 117 13.42 8.37 10.23
C ILE A 117 14.88 8.71 10.49
N ILE A 118 15.64 7.70 10.93
CA ILE A 118 17.08 7.78 11.13
C ILE A 118 17.71 6.57 10.43
N ASN A 119 18.63 6.85 9.53
CA ASN A 119 19.35 5.83 8.75
C ASN A 119 20.80 5.75 9.20
N TYR A 120 21.31 4.55 9.39
CA TYR A 120 22.70 4.25 9.72
C TYR A 120 23.35 3.51 8.56
N TYR A 121 24.54 3.93 8.19
CA TYR A 121 25.27 3.39 7.05
C TYR A 121 26.66 2.92 7.50
N ASP A 122 27.24 2.00 6.74
CA ASP A 122 28.66 1.62 6.75
C ASP A 122 29.13 0.80 7.95
N ASN A 123 28.49 0.87 9.11
CA ASN A 123 28.92 0.17 10.33
C ASN A 123 27.72 -0.16 11.24
N TYR A 124 28.00 -0.83 12.37
CA TYR A 124 26.99 -1.27 13.35
C TYR A 124 27.18 -0.60 14.74
N GLU A 125 27.97 0.47 14.85
CA GLU A 125 28.23 1.14 16.12
C GLU A 125 26.97 1.72 16.78
N TYR A 126 25.92 2.03 15.99
CA TYR A 126 24.63 2.50 16.49
C TYR A 126 23.94 1.50 17.43
N THR A 127 24.21 0.20 17.33
CA THR A 127 23.64 -0.83 18.22
C THR A 127 24.12 -0.69 19.66
N THR A 128 25.21 0.04 19.90
CA THR A 128 25.69 0.37 21.26
C THR A 128 24.99 1.59 21.85
N ILE A 129 24.25 2.36 21.04
CA ILE A 129 23.50 3.53 21.46
C ILE A 129 22.08 3.15 21.91
N PHE A 130 21.49 2.17 21.23
CA PHE A 130 20.12 1.72 21.46
C PHE A 130 20.08 0.22 21.74
N ASN A 131 19.57 -0.13 22.90
CA ASN A 131 19.39 -1.55 23.29
C ASN A 131 18.22 -2.23 22.57
N GLU A 132 17.41 -1.44 21.86
CA GLU A 132 16.24 -1.89 21.11
C GLU A 132 16.62 -2.59 19.81
N PHE A 133 17.81 -2.33 19.27
CA PHE A 133 18.31 -3.07 18.10
C PHE A 133 18.64 -4.51 18.48
N ILE A 134 18.13 -5.43 17.67
CA ILE A 134 18.44 -6.85 17.81
C ILE A 134 19.69 -7.15 16.99
N GLY A 135 20.68 -7.70 17.67
CA GLY A 135 21.95 -8.09 17.06
C GLY A 135 21.82 -9.22 16.03
N PHE A 136 22.93 -9.57 15.41
CA PHE A 136 23.00 -10.73 14.51
C PHE A 136 22.68 -12.01 15.27
N LEU A 137 21.78 -12.82 14.70
CA LEU A 137 21.32 -14.08 15.28
C LEU A 137 21.91 -15.25 14.48
N ASN A 138 22.39 -16.27 15.17
CA ASN A 138 22.81 -17.50 14.52
C ASN A 138 21.64 -18.47 14.43
N ARG A 139 21.38 -18.96 13.21
CA ARG A 139 20.34 -19.97 12.95
C ARG A 139 20.92 -21.13 12.15
N PRO A 140 20.64 -22.39 12.57
CA PRO A 140 21.14 -23.59 11.86
C PRO A 140 20.74 -23.56 10.38
N GLY A 141 21.71 -23.81 9.51
CA GLY A 141 21.48 -23.83 8.06
C GLY A 141 21.54 -22.46 7.37
N TYR A 142 21.75 -21.39 8.12
CA TYR A 142 21.93 -20.03 7.60
C TYR A 142 23.33 -19.50 7.93
N TYR A 143 23.66 -18.29 7.47
CA TYR A 143 24.95 -17.68 7.73
C TYR A 143 25.21 -17.60 9.24
N SER A 144 26.38 -18.11 9.68
CA SER A 144 26.79 -18.09 11.09
C SER A 144 27.54 -16.83 11.50
N SER A 145 27.87 -15.98 10.54
CA SER A 145 28.55 -14.70 10.76
C SER A 145 28.20 -13.70 9.66
N PHE A 146 28.27 -12.43 9.97
CA PHE A 146 28.16 -11.33 9.03
C PHE A 146 29.49 -10.59 8.91
N PHE A 147 29.67 -9.85 7.83
CA PHE A 147 30.85 -9.04 7.64
C PHE A 147 30.63 -7.63 8.21
N ALA A 148 31.19 -7.38 9.38
CA ALA A 148 31.16 -6.08 10.05
C ALA A 148 32.27 -5.13 9.56
N SER A 149 33.11 -5.56 8.60
CA SER A 149 34.19 -4.70 8.14
C SER A 149 33.65 -3.53 7.33
N SER A 150 34.22 -2.36 7.54
CA SER A 150 33.91 -1.12 6.79
C SER A 150 34.08 -1.24 5.26
N LEU A 151 34.62 -2.34 4.76
CA LEU A 151 34.80 -2.61 3.34
C LEU A 151 33.56 -3.26 2.69
N THR A 152 32.82 -4.08 3.41
CA THR A 152 31.67 -4.81 2.87
C THR A 152 30.33 -4.17 3.19
N SER A 153 30.24 -3.43 4.29
CA SER A 153 29.07 -2.62 4.64
C SER A 153 29.13 -1.19 4.08
N ARG A 154 30.22 -0.84 3.38
CA ARG A 154 30.35 0.49 2.76
C ARG A 154 29.21 0.77 1.78
N ASP A 155 28.63 1.95 1.91
CA ASP A 155 27.48 2.43 1.15
C ASP A 155 26.18 1.62 1.39
N LYS A 156 26.17 0.70 2.36
CA LYS A 156 24.97 -0.06 2.73
C LYS A 156 24.25 0.59 3.91
N LEU A 157 22.92 0.55 3.84
CA LEU A 157 22.06 0.83 4.99
C LEU A 157 22.17 -0.32 5.98
N THR A 158 22.80 -0.10 7.13
CA THR A 158 23.03 -1.16 8.14
C THR A 158 21.97 -1.13 9.24
N GLY A 159 21.35 0.03 9.46
CA GLY A 159 20.27 0.16 10.45
C GLY A 159 19.35 1.32 10.16
N GLN A 160 18.13 1.19 10.66
CA GLN A 160 17.10 2.20 10.52
C GLN A 160 16.25 2.28 11.79
N VAL A 161 15.90 3.50 12.18
CA VAL A 161 14.88 3.77 13.20
C VAL A 161 13.73 4.51 12.51
N VAL A 162 12.52 3.98 12.62
CA VAL A 162 11.33 4.54 11.99
C VAL A 162 10.29 4.84 13.07
N ALA A 163 9.85 6.08 13.18
CA ALA A 163 8.87 6.49 14.18
C ALA A 163 7.43 6.20 13.73
N LEU A 164 6.56 5.91 14.68
CA LEU A 164 5.12 5.91 14.49
C LEU A 164 4.62 7.35 14.38
N LEU A 165 3.88 7.70 13.34
CA LEU A 165 3.48 9.10 13.10
C LEU A 165 2.52 9.66 14.12
N ASN A 166 1.61 8.82 14.66
CA ASN A 166 0.66 9.19 15.69
C ASN A 166 1.33 9.37 17.08
N ASP A 167 2.46 8.68 17.30
CA ASP A 167 3.23 8.73 18.55
C ASP A 167 4.73 8.52 18.23
N PRO A 168 5.48 9.59 17.93
CA PRO A 168 6.90 9.49 17.56
C PRO A 168 7.84 8.96 18.66
N SER A 169 7.34 8.74 19.87
CA SER A 169 8.08 8.03 20.92
C SER A 169 8.17 6.54 20.68
N LYS A 170 7.20 5.96 19.96
CA LYS A 170 7.17 4.56 19.53
C LYS A 170 7.87 4.41 18.20
N ARG A 171 8.78 3.44 18.09
CA ARG A 171 9.67 3.30 16.94
C ARG A 171 9.93 1.86 16.58
N ASP A 172 10.07 1.60 15.28
CA ASP A 172 10.68 0.38 14.78
C ASP A 172 12.20 0.54 14.77
N TYR A 173 12.92 -0.48 15.23
CA TYR A 173 14.37 -0.58 15.17
C TYR A 173 14.74 -1.75 14.26
N ILE A 174 15.33 -1.45 13.11
CA ILE A 174 15.60 -2.42 12.05
C ILE A 174 17.10 -2.46 11.81
N ALA A 175 17.70 -3.66 11.83
CA ALA A 175 19.11 -3.86 11.47
C ALA A 175 19.23 -4.83 10.29
N TYR A 176 20.16 -4.52 9.37
CA TYR A 176 20.45 -5.28 8.15
C TYR A 176 21.89 -5.79 8.19
N TYR A 177 22.08 -7.08 7.97
CA TYR A 177 23.39 -7.73 8.02
C TYR A 177 23.75 -8.29 6.65
N TYR A 178 24.99 -8.08 6.24
CA TYR A 178 25.47 -8.37 4.89
C TYR A 178 26.60 -9.42 4.90
N ASP A 179 26.67 -10.20 3.84
CA ASP A 179 27.81 -11.09 3.58
C ASP A 179 28.98 -10.34 2.92
N GLN A 180 30.06 -11.07 2.61
CA GLN A 180 31.24 -10.51 1.95
C GLN A 180 30.98 -9.90 0.57
N ARG A 181 29.89 -10.29 -0.10
CA ARG A 181 29.48 -9.78 -1.40
C ARG A 181 28.51 -8.60 -1.30
N GLY A 182 28.18 -8.16 -0.08
CA GLY A 182 27.24 -7.09 0.19
C GLY A 182 25.77 -7.48 -0.06
N ARG A 183 25.43 -8.77 0.00
CA ARG A 183 24.06 -9.28 -0.05
C ARG A 183 23.50 -9.33 1.36
N GLU A 184 22.24 -8.93 1.54
CA GLU A 184 21.57 -9.00 2.84
C GLU A 184 21.29 -10.46 3.23
N VAL A 185 21.93 -10.91 4.27
CA VAL A 185 21.79 -12.30 4.77
C VAL A 185 20.86 -12.38 5.96
N GLN A 186 20.66 -11.27 6.64
CA GLN A 186 19.73 -11.18 7.76
C GLN A 186 19.20 -9.77 7.91
N SER A 187 17.91 -9.66 8.22
CA SER A 187 17.32 -8.45 8.83
C SER A 187 16.62 -8.80 10.14
N THR A 188 16.65 -7.85 11.07
CA THR A 188 15.96 -7.96 12.36
C THR A 188 15.13 -6.72 12.60
N MET A 189 13.93 -6.86 13.13
CA MET A 189 13.06 -5.76 13.48
C MET A 189 12.49 -5.96 14.90
N ASN A 190 12.62 -4.91 15.70
CA ASN A 190 11.86 -4.74 16.94
C ASN A 190 10.87 -3.62 16.72
N SER A 191 9.58 -3.93 16.67
CA SER A 191 8.56 -2.99 16.22
C SER A 191 8.08 -2.04 17.32
N ALA A 192 7.52 -0.90 16.90
CA ALA A 192 6.88 0.11 17.75
C ALA A 192 5.79 -0.45 18.66
N PHE A 193 5.16 -1.54 18.26
CA PHE A 193 4.14 -2.26 19.03
C PHE A 193 4.70 -3.47 19.80
N GLY A 194 6.01 -3.76 19.70
CA GLY A 194 6.68 -4.85 20.42
C GLY A 194 6.71 -6.19 19.70
N PHE A 195 6.19 -6.29 18.45
CA PHE A 195 6.44 -7.46 17.61
C PHE A 195 7.92 -7.56 17.25
N ARG A 196 8.43 -8.78 17.09
CA ARG A 196 9.80 -9.01 16.62
C ARG A 196 9.75 -9.87 15.37
N ASN A 197 10.47 -9.44 14.34
CA ASN A 197 10.61 -10.17 13.08
C ASN A 197 12.08 -10.37 12.76
N TYR A 198 12.40 -11.56 12.26
CA TYR A 198 13.73 -11.91 11.80
C TYR A 198 13.60 -12.55 10.43
N THR A 199 14.41 -12.10 9.48
CA THR A 199 14.50 -12.70 8.15
C THR A 199 15.91 -13.16 7.90
N PHE A 200 16.08 -14.41 7.47
CA PHE A 200 17.36 -15.04 7.14
C PHE A 200 17.32 -15.49 5.69
N THR A 201 18.33 -15.12 4.91
CA THR A 201 18.36 -15.41 3.47
C THR A 201 19.66 -16.13 3.11
N ASN A 202 19.55 -17.28 2.45
CA ASN A 202 20.66 -17.96 1.79
C ASN A 202 20.60 -17.70 0.29
N TYR A 203 21.78 -17.58 -0.32
CA TYR A 203 21.94 -17.30 -1.74
C TYR A 203 22.77 -18.38 -2.42
N ASP A 204 22.50 -18.61 -3.69
CA ASP A 204 23.38 -19.37 -4.56
C ASP A 204 24.62 -18.54 -4.97
N PHE A 205 25.46 -19.13 -5.81
CA PHE A 205 26.67 -18.46 -6.32
C PHE A 205 26.38 -17.29 -7.25
N THR A 206 25.20 -17.27 -7.90
CA THR A 206 24.76 -16.20 -8.80
C THR A 206 24.18 -15.01 -8.06
N GLY A 207 23.79 -15.18 -6.79
CA GLY A 207 23.17 -14.16 -5.95
C GLY A 207 21.65 -14.26 -5.87
N GLN A 208 21.06 -15.36 -6.35
CA GLN A 208 19.64 -15.61 -6.20
C GLN A 208 19.35 -16.24 -4.82
N PRO A 209 18.27 -15.82 -4.12
CA PRO A 209 17.88 -16.43 -2.86
C PRO A 209 17.43 -17.89 -3.08
N VAL A 210 18.03 -18.83 -2.36
CA VAL A 210 17.63 -20.26 -2.41
C VAL A 210 16.80 -20.68 -1.22
N SER A 211 16.93 -19.96 -0.10
CA SER A 211 16.11 -20.17 1.08
C SER A 211 15.92 -18.86 1.84
N VAL A 212 14.69 -18.60 2.26
CA VAL A 212 14.34 -17.47 3.13
C VAL A 212 13.54 -18.02 4.30
N ARG A 213 14.02 -17.77 5.52
CA ARG A 213 13.34 -18.10 6.78
C ARG A 213 12.91 -16.81 7.46
N LYS A 214 11.63 -16.71 7.78
CA LYS A 214 11.05 -15.62 8.55
C LYS A 214 10.61 -16.15 9.91
N GLU A 215 11.00 -15.48 10.97
CA GLU A 215 10.60 -15.76 12.33
C GLU A 215 9.83 -14.59 12.90
N HIS A 216 8.71 -14.86 13.56
CA HIS A 216 7.82 -13.85 14.12
C HIS A 216 7.51 -14.14 15.58
N THR A 217 7.59 -13.10 16.42
CA THR A 217 7.18 -13.15 17.83
C THR A 217 6.09 -12.12 18.07
N SER A 218 4.95 -12.58 18.58
CA SER A 218 3.77 -11.78 18.85
C SER A 218 3.82 -11.10 20.21
N ILE A 219 3.18 -9.93 20.32
CA ILE A 219 2.89 -9.30 21.62
C ILE A 219 1.66 -9.89 22.32
N TYR A 220 0.83 -10.63 21.58
CA TYR A 220 -0.43 -11.21 22.08
C TYR A 220 -0.22 -12.59 22.70
N ARG A 221 0.90 -12.76 23.42
CA ARG A 221 1.25 -13.99 24.14
C ARG A 221 0.76 -13.89 25.57
N ASP A 222 0.47 -15.05 26.19
CA ASP A 222 0.16 -15.15 27.61
C ASP A 222 1.36 -14.75 28.50
N THR A 223 2.58 -14.96 27.98
CA THR A 223 3.84 -14.62 28.66
C THR A 223 4.77 -13.86 27.71
N PRO A 224 5.47 -12.80 28.18
CA PRO A 224 6.47 -12.12 27.38
C PRO A 224 7.55 -13.08 26.89
N PRO A 225 8.16 -12.87 25.70
CA PRO A 225 9.25 -13.70 25.21
C PRO A 225 10.47 -13.59 26.14
N ALA A 226 10.95 -14.74 26.59
CA ALA A 226 12.09 -14.82 27.51
C ALA A 226 13.42 -14.50 26.83
N SER A 227 13.53 -14.74 25.52
CA SER A 227 14.73 -14.50 24.73
C SER A 227 14.41 -14.21 23.26
N VAL A 228 15.42 -13.94 22.44
CA VAL A 228 15.32 -13.81 20.98
C VAL A 228 15.06 -15.15 20.28
N ASP A 229 15.25 -16.27 20.97
CA ASP A 229 15.00 -17.61 20.44
C ASP A 229 13.56 -18.09 20.71
N ASP A 230 12.80 -17.31 21.47
CA ASP A 230 11.41 -17.61 21.80
C ASP A 230 10.48 -17.05 20.71
N VAL A 231 10.29 -17.83 19.65
CA VAL A 231 9.60 -17.49 18.41
C VAL A 231 8.24 -18.20 18.38
N ASP A 232 7.19 -17.47 17.95
CA ASP A 232 5.83 -18.01 17.86
C ASP A 232 5.56 -18.70 16.52
N HIS A 233 6.06 -18.10 15.43
CA HIS A 233 5.77 -18.55 14.07
C HIS A 233 7.04 -18.53 13.22
N ILE A 234 7.20 -19.58 12.43
CA ILE A 234 8.31 -19.75 11.50
C ILE A 234 7.75 -20.03 10.12
N LEU A 235 8.14 -19.22 9.15
CA LEU A 235 7.77 -19.37 7.75
C LEU A 235 9.03 -19.51 6.92
N THR A 236 9.22 -20.66 6.29
CA THR A 236 10.41 -20.93 5.47
C THR A 236 10.00 -21.10 4.02
N TYR A 237 10.68 -20.39 3.13
CA TYR A 237 10.57 -20.55 1.69
C TYR A 237 11.85 -21.16 1.14
N GLU A 238 11.71 -22.04 0.13
CA GLU A 238 12.83 -22.55 -0.66
C GLU A 238 12.50 -22.37 -2.15
N TYR A 239 13.52 -21.94 -2.90
CA TYR A 239 13.39 -21.56 -4.28
C TYR A 239 14.26 -22.44 -5.18
N GLU A 240 13.72 -22.92 -6.29
CA GLU A 240 14.47 -23.54 -7.37
C GLU A 240 14.34 -22.69 -8.63
N TYR A 241 15.43 -22.58 -9.38
CA TYR A 241 15.49 -21.78 -10.60
C TYR A 241 15.80 -22.68 -11.80
N ASP A 242 15.33 -22.26 -12.98
CA ASP A 242 15.68 -22.91 -14.23
C ASP A 242 17.06 -22.45 -14.73
N HIS A 243 17.49 -23.01 -15.87
CA HIS A 243 18.77 -22.70 -16.50
C HIS A 243 18.91 -21.23 -16.96
N ALA A 244 17.79 -20.51 -17.12
CA ALA A 244 17.77 -19.08 -17.45
C ALA A 244 17.71 -18.19 -16.20
N GLY A 245 17.74 -18.77 -14.99
CA GLY A 245 17.66 -18.06 -13.73
C GLY A 245 16.24 -17.60 -13.37
N ARG A 246 15.20 -18.14 -14.01
CA ARG A 246 13.80 -17.85 -13.66
C ARG A 246 13.33 -18.80 -12.57
N LEU A 247 12.46 -18.31 -11.65
CA LEU A 247 11.88 -19.15 -10.60
C LEU A 247 11.10 -20.32 -11.22
N SER A 248 11.51 -21.55 -10.93
CA SER A 248 10.84 -22.77 -11.43
C SER A 248 9.97 -23.42 -10.37
N LYS A 249 10.39 -23.37 -9.08
CA LYS A 249 9.56 -23.90 -7.99
C LYS A 249 9.71 -23.06 -6.73
N LEU A 250 8.61 -22.94 -6.02
CA LEU A 250 8.51 -22.30 -4.71
C LEU A 250 7.95 -23.32 -3.72
N TYR A 251 8.73 -23.61 -2.68
CA TYR A 251 8.29 -24.42 -1.55
C TYR A 251 8.08 -23.55 -0.31
N GLN A 252 7.22 -24.01 0.58
CA GLN A 252 6.93 -23.40 1.86
C GLN A 252 6.84 -24.44 2.98
N THR A 253 7.33 -24.05 4.15
CA THR A 253 7.08 -24.75 5.43
C THR A 253 6.57 -23.71 6.42
N TYR A 254 5.47 -23.99 7.10
CA TYR A 254 4.94 -23.15 8.17
C TYR A 254 5.04 -23.91 9.48
N ASP A 255 5.69 -23.32 10.47
CA ASP A 255 6.02 -23.91 11.78
C ASP A 255 6.62 -25.32 11.64
N ASN A 256 5.95 -26.35 12.14
CA ASN A 256 6.37 -27.75 12.08
C ASN A 256 5.59 -28.55 11.02
N ASP A 257 4.87 -27.89 10.13
CA ASP A 257 4.10 -28.53 9.08
C ASP A 257 5.01 -29.19 8.03
N ALA A 258 4.45 -30.06 7.23
CA ALA A 258 5.18 -30.66 6.11
C ALA A 258 5.52 -29.59 5.05
N LYS A 259 6.67 -29.73 4.43
CA LYS A 259 7.10 -28.91 3.28
C LYS A 259 6.13 -29.11 2.12
N ILE A 260 5.58 -28.03 1.59
CA ILE A 260 4.61 -27.98 0.50
C ILE A 260 5.23 -27.30 -0.71
N LEU A 261 5.06 -27.88 -1.91
CA LEU A 261 5.30 -27.17 -3.17
C LEU A 261 4.12 -26.21 -3.40
N VAL A 262 4.35 -24.94 -3.12
CA VAL A 262 3.35 -23.85 -3.26
C VAL A 262 3.01 -23.65 -4.71
N ALA A 263 4.05 -23.50 -5.55
CA ALA A 263 3.88 -23.32 -6.99
C ALA A 263 5.09 -23.84 -7.77
N LYS A 264 4.81 -24.38 -8.97
CA LYS A 264 5.80 -24.68 -10.02
C LYS A 264 5.44 -23.87 -11.26
N TYR A 265 6.43 -23.20 -11.82
CA TYR A 265 6.27 -22.29 -12.94
C TYR A 265 6.93 -22.86 -14.19
N GLU A 266 6.19 -22.88 -15.29
CA GLU A 266 6.66 -23.30 -16.60
C GLU A 266 6.52 -22.12 -17.56
N TYR A 267 7.56 -21.90 -18.39
CA TYR A 267 7.66 -20.72 -19.25
C TYR A 267 7.69 -21.12 -20.71
N ASP A 268 7.12 -20.29 -21.56
CA ASP A 268 7.19 -20.46 -23.02
C ASP A 268 8.61 -20.18 -23.56
N GLU A 269 8.80 -20.40 -24.85
CA GLU A 269 10.09 -20.25 -25.54
C GLU A 269 10.65 -18.81 -25.50
N VAL A 270 9.78 -17.81 -25.30
CA VAL A 270 10.19 -16.40 -25.16
C VAL A 270 10.28 -15.93 -23.72
N GLY A 271 10.06 -16.82 -22.75
CA GLY A 271 10.26 -16.58 -21.31
C GLY A 271 9.06 -16.04 -20.55
N ARG A 272 7.85 -16.07 -21.14
CA ARG A 272 6.61 -15.70 -20.44
C ARG A 272 6.04 -16.89 -19.67
N LEU A 273 5.35 -16.65 -18.57
CA LEU A 273 4.69 -17.69 -17.79
C LEU A 273 3.58 -18.35 -18.67
N GLU A 274 3.74 -19.62 -18.97
CA GLU A 274 2.77 -20.39 -19.74
C GLU A 274 1.86 -21.22 -18.84
N LYS A 275 2.45 -21.79 -17.77
CA LYS A 275 1.72 -22.67 -16.89
C LYS A 275 2.21 -22.54 -15.46
N LYS A 276 1.30 -22.59 -14.51
CA LYS A 276 1.56 -22.65 -13.08
C LYS A 276 0.83 -23.85 -12.49
N LEU A 277 1.55 -24.70 -11.77
CA LEU A 277 1.01 -25.81 -11.00
C LEU A 277 1.04 -25.43 -9.53
N THR A 278 -0.08 -25.52 -8.86
CA THR A 278 -0.26 -25.02 -7.49
C THR A 278 -0.47 -26.18 -6.52
N HIS A 279 -0.02 -26.00 -5.29
CA HIS A 279 -0.19 -26.93 -4.16
C HIS A 279 0.14 -28.38 -4.49
N ASN A 280 1.41 -28.75 -4.50
CA ASN A 280 1.87 -30.11 -4.87
C ASN A 280 1.35 -30.58 -6.22
N GLU A 281 1.22 -29.65 -7.19
CA GLU A 281 0.75 -29.87 -8.56
C GLU A 281 -0.72 -30.35 -8.66
N THR A 282 -1.54 -30.12 -7.62
CA THR A 282 -2.95 -30.55 -7.59
C THR A 282 -3.88 -29.63 -8.38
N ALA A 283 -3.50 -28.38 -8.59
CA ALA A 283 -4.22 -27.43 -9.45
C ALA A 283 -3.32 -26.86 -10.53
N THR A 284 -3.91 -26.58 -11.70
CA THR A 284 -3.19 -26.05 -12.87
C THR A 284 -3.80 -24.75 -13.33
N SER A 285 -2.94 -23.75 -13.54
CA SER A 285 -3.28 -22.48 -14.21
C SER A 285 -2.50 -22.37 -15.50
N THR A 286 -3.10 -21.77 -16.55
CA THR A 286 -2.45 -21.59 -17.86
C THR A 286 -2.67 -20.18 -18.39
N TYR A 287 -1.69 -19.69 -19.16
CA TYR A 287 -1.66 -18.33 -19.66
C TYR A 287 -1.33 -18.32 -21.15
N LYS A 288 -2.10 -17.59 -21.96
CA LYS A 288 -1.83 -17.39 -23.37
C LYS A 288 -1.64 -15.92 -23.69
N TYR A 289 -0.81 -15.66 -24.66
CA TYR A 289 -0.44 -14.31 -25.04
C TYR A 289 -0.49 -14.14 -26.56
N ASN A 290 -0.75 -12.91 -26.99
CA ASN A 290 -0.56 -12.55 -28.38
C ASN A 290 0.93 -12.29 -28.70
N VAL A 291 1.21 -11.99 -29.96
CA VAL A 291 2.58 -11.71 -30.44
C VAL A 291 3.24 -10.49 -29.78
N ARG A 292 2.46 -9.60 -29.15
CA ARG A 292 2.95 -8.42 -28.41
C ARG A 292 3.19 -8.71 -26.93
N GLY A 293 2.93 -9.95 -26.48
CA GLY A 293 3.05 -10.34 -25.08
C GLY A 293 1.87 -9.92 -24.22
N TRP A 294 0.76 -9.46 -24.78
CA TRP A 294 -0.45 -9.17 -24.02
C TRP A 294 -1.22 -10.46 -23.74
N PRO A 295 -1.71 -10.68 -22.49
CA PRO A 295 -2.47 -11.88 -22.16
C PRO A 295 -3.79 -11.92 -22.94
N THR A 296 -4.10 -13.06 -23.54
CA THR A 296 -5.35 -13.29 -24.27
C THR A 296 -6.27 -14.29 -23.59
N GLU A 297 -5.70 -15.20 -22.80
CA GLU A 297 -6.48 -16.15 -21.99
C GLU A 297 -5.73 -16.46 -20.71
N ILE A 298 -6.42 -16.41 -19.59
CA ILE A 298 -5.94 -16.76 -18.27
C ILE A 298 -6.90 -17.81 -17.70
N ASN A 299 -6.39 -19.02 -17.42
CA ASN A 299 -7.08 -20.02 -16.63
C ASN A 299 -6.39 -20.07 -15.28
N GLU A 300 -7.03 -19.56 -14.24
CA GLU A 300 -6.46 -19.45 -12.90
C GLU A 300 -7.35 -20.19 -11.90
N LEU A 301 -6.83 -21.31 -11.34
CA LEU A 301 -7.53 -22.09 -10.30
C LEU A 301 -9.00 -22.40 -10.61
N GLY A 302 -9.34 -22.65 -11.87
CA GLY A 302 -10.70 -22.96 -12.32
C GLY A 302 -11.52 -21.76 -12.83
N MET A 303 -11.01 -20.54 -12.71
CA MET A 303 -11.52 -19.37 -13.41
C MET A 303 -10.93 -19.29 -14.82
N THR A 304 -11.74 -19.02 -15.82
CA THR A 304 -11.26 -18.71 -17.18
C THR A 304 -11.60 -17.27 -17.53
N GLU A 305 -10.58 -16.50 -17.91
CA GLU A 305 -10.73 -15.16 -18.43
C GLU A 305 -10.20 -15.09 -19.84
N LYS A 306 -10.94 -14.48 -20.78
CA LYS A 306 -10.49 -14.19 -22.15
C LYS A 306 -10.46 -12.70 -22.38
N ILE A 307 -9.37 -12.21 -22.96
CA ILE A 307 -9.10 -10.79 -23.16
C ILE A 307 -8.89 -10.57 -24.65
N TYR A 308 -9.65 -9.63 -25.19
CA TYR A 308 -9.69 -9.32 -26.61
C TYR A 308 -9.16 -7.91 -26.86
N TYR A 309 -8.29 -7.74 -27.85
CA TYR A 309 -7.71 -6.46 -28.25
C TYR A 309 -8.12 -6.07 -29.68
N ASN A 310 -7.65 -6.77 -30.69
CA ASN A 310 -7.85 -6.49 -32.09
C ASN A 310 -8.20 -7.72 -32.93
N GLU A 311 -8.01 -8.92 -32.38
CA GLU A 311 -8.25 -10.21 -33.04
C GLU A 311 -9.37 -10.97 -32.31
N ASP A 312 -10.09 -11.82 -33.02
CA ASP A 312 -11.17 -12.69 -32.51
C ASP A 312 -12.24 -11.96 -31.70
N LEU A 313 -12.50 -10.70 -32.09
CA LEU A 313 -13.41 -9.82 -31.34
C LEU A 313 -14.84 -10.38 -31.30
N PRO A 314 -15.50 -10.34 -30.12
CA PRO A 314 -16.92 -10.52 -30.03
C PRO A 314 -17.67 -9.52 -30.93
N GLN A 315 -18.86 -9.91 -31.41
CA GLN A 315 -19.66 -9.06 -32.30
C GLN A 315 -19.86 -7.64 -31.74
N LYS A 316 -19.67 -6.61 -32.59
CA LYS A 316 -19.81 -5.18 -32.29
C LYS A 316 -18.67 -4.50 -31.53
N ALA A 317 -17.57 -5.19 -31.22
CA ALA A 317 -16.41 -4.55 -30.60
C ALA A 317 -15.52 -3.84 -31.62
N THR A 318 -14.93 -2.72 -31.24
CA THR A 318 -13.96 -1.99 -32.07
C THR A 318 -12.55 -2.52 -31.83
N PRO A 319 -11.78 -2.90 -32.88
CA PRO A 319 -10.39 -3.33 -32.72
C PRO A 319 -9.50 -2.24 -32.12
N LEU A 320 -8.70 -2.59 -31.12
CA LEU A 320 -7.77 -1.68 -30.44
C LEU A 320 -6.32 -2.22 -30.59
N TYR A 321 -5.42 -1.38 -31.08
CA TYR A 321 -4.03 -1.74 -31.40
C TYR A 321 -3.00 -1.12 -30.45
N ASN A 322 -3.45 -0.32 -29.50
CA ASN A 322 -2.62 0.43 -28.56
C ASN A 322 -2.41 -0.28 -27.20
N GLY A 323 -2.99 -1.47 -27.02
CA GLY A 323 -2.95 -2.22 -25.77
C GLY A 323 -4.16 -2.03 -24.86
N ASN A 324 -5.08 -1.12 -25.20
CA ASN A 324 -6.36 -1.06 -24.53
C ASN A 324 -7.17 -2.34 -24.79
N ILE A 325 -7.88 -2.81 -23.80
CA ILE A 325 -8.74 -3.99 -23.89
C ILE A 325 -10.02 -3.58 -24.63
N ALA A 326 -10.32 -4.26 -25.73
CA ALA A 326 -11.59 -4.06 -26.45
C ALA A 326 -12.74 -4.77 -25.74
N CYS A 327 -12.54 -6.02 -25.31
CA CYS A 327 -13.51 -6.78 -24.52
C CYS A 327 -12.77 -7.74 -23.60
N PHE A 328 -13.45 -8.16 -22.53
CA PHE A 328 -13.05 -9.37 -21.79
C PHE A 328 -14.29 -10.18 -21.36
N SER A 329 -14.10 -11.50 -21.14
CA SER A 329 -15.10 -12.34 -20.53
C SER A 329 -14.51 -13.14 -19.38
N ASN A 330 -15.31 -13.44 -18.35
CA ASN A 330 -14.89 -14.20 -17.19
C ASN A 330 -15.93 -15.30 -16.87
N SER A 331 -15.46 -16.51 -16.60
CA SER A 331 -16.33 -17.66 -16.31
C SER A 331 -17.09 -17.53 -14.98
N ILE A 332 -16.56 -16.76 -14.03
CA ILE A 332 -17.24 -16.47 -12.76
C ILE A 332 -18.45 -15.58 -12.99
N ASP A 333 -18.36 -14.63 -13.91
CA ASP A 333 -19.44 -13.70 -14.26
C ASP A 333 -20.37 -14.28 -15.34
N ASN A 334 -20.74 -15.55 -15.25
CA ASN A 334 -21.63 -16.27 -16.18
C ASN A 334 -21.14 -16.27 -17.65
N ASN A 335 -19.82 -16.14 -17.88
CA ASN A 335 -19.22 -15.96 -19.20
C ASN A 335 -19.76 -14.73 -19.95
N TYR A 336 -20.24 -13.72 -19.24
CA TYR A 336 -20.61 -12.47 -19.88
C TYR A 336 -19.38 -11.77 -20.45
N THR A 337 -19.55 -11.19 -21.65
CA THR A 337 -18.51 -10.45 -22.32
C THR A 337 -18.74 -8.95 -22.12
N SER A 338 -17.82 -8.29 -21.46
CA SER A 338 -17.80 -6.84 -21.26
C SER A 338 -16.95 -6.19 -22.34
N CYS A 339 -17.51 -5.24 -23.09
CA CYS A 339 -16.83 -4.51 -24.17
C CYS A 339 -16.73 -3.02 -23.84
N PHE A 340 -15.62 -2.42 -24.23
CA PHE A 340 -15.20 -1.08 -23.85
C PHE A 340 -15.06 -0.17 -25.06
N ASN A 341 -15.50 1.08 -24.92
CA ASN A 341 -15.24 2.12 -25.87
C ASN A 341 -14.44 3.26 -25.21
N TYR A 342 -13.50 3.80 -25.96
CA TYR A 342 -12.60 4.85 -25.49
C TYR A 342 -12.68 6.08 -26.39
N ASP A 343 -12.38 7.24 -25.83
CA ASP A 343 -12.22 8.47 -26.60
C ASP A 343 -10.81 8.58 -27.21
N GLY A 344 -10.58 9.65 -27.97
CA GLY A 344 -9.29 9.92 -28.60
C GLY A 344 -8.12 10.15 -27.64
N LEU A 345 -8.37 10.30 -26.34
CA LEU A 345 -7.38 10.41 -25.25
C LEU A 345 -7.23 9.10 -24.47
N ASN A 346 -7.79 7.98 -24.97
CA ASN A 346 -7.82 6.67 -24.33
C ASN A 346 -8.55 6.62 -22.98
N ARG A 347 -9.54 7.50 -22.77
CA ARG A 347 -10.39 7.45 -21.58
C ARG A 347 -11.62 6.61 -21.88
N LEU A 348 -12.05 5.77 -20.92
CA LEU A 348 -13.22 4.93 -21.04
C LEU A 348 -14.50 5.80 -21.11
N ILE A 349 -15.25 5.69 -22.21
CA ILE A 349 -16.49 6.44 -22.39
C ILE A 349 -17.75 5.60 -22.27
N SER A 350 -17.64 4.27 -22.48
CA SER A 350 -18.78 3.39 -22.23
C SER A 350 -18.35 1.94 -22.08
N THR A 351 -19.16 1.17 -21.35
CA THR A 351 -19.10 -0.28 -21.29
C THR A 351 -20.42 -0.91 -21.67
N ARG A 352 -20.40 -2.07 -22.30
CA ARG A 352 -21.58 -2.88 -22.64
C ARG A 352 -21.31 -4.33 -22.34
N GLN A 353 -22.30 -5.04 -21.83
CA GLN A 353 -22.20 -6.48 -21.56
C GLN A 353 -23.08 -7.29 -22.49
N TYR A 354 -22.58 -8.45 -22.87
CA TYR A 354 -23.23 -9.40 -23.75
C TYR A 354 -23.23 -10.80 -23.14
N LYS A 355 -24.34 -11.54 -23.33
CA LYS A 355 -24.41 -12.95 -23.00
C LYS A 355 -23.59 -13.80 -23.98
N PRO A 356 -23.29 -15.07 -23.66
CA PRO A 356 -22.61 -15.97 -24.58
C PRO A 356 -23.32 -16.15 -25.95
N ASP A 357 -24.62 -15.95 -26.02
CA ASP A 357 -25.41 -16.00 -27.25
C ASP A 357 -25.30 -14.70 -28.08
N GLY A 358 -24.55 -13.72 -27.61
CA GLY A 358 -24.36 -12.42 -28.27
C GLY A 358 -25.50 -11.40 -28.00
N SER A 359 -26.51 -11.77 -27.23
CA SER A 359 -27.56 -10.82 -26.82
C SER A 359 -27.02 -9.82 -25.79
N GLU A 360 -27.35 -8.54 -25.96
CA GLU A 360 -26.94 -7.48 -25.04
C GLU A 360 -27.68 -7.59 -23.69
N ILE A 361 -26.94 -7.44 -22.60
CA ILE A 361 -27.49 -7.30 -21.26
C ILE A 361 -27.64 -5.80 -21.01
N PHE A 362 -28.81 -5.36 -20.57
CA PHE A 362 -29.02 -3.93 -20.31
C PHE A 362 -28.36 -3.50 -18.98
N THR A 363 -27.05 -3.47 -18.96
CA THR A 363 -26.21 -2.99 -17.84
C THR A 363 -25.20 -1.96 -18.35
N PRO A 364 -25.63 -0.89 -19.04
CA PRO A 364 -24.70 0.08 -19.58
C PRO A 364 -24.02 0.88 -18.47
N GLU A 365 -22.74 1.18 -18.70
CA GLU A 365 -22.05 2.26 -18.01
C GLU A 365 -21.62 3.29 -19.05
N ASP A 366 -21.85 4.57 -18.78
CA ASP A 366 -21.46 5.67 -19.65
C ASP A 366 -20.77 6.77 -18.85
N PHE A 367 -19.71 7.34 -19.42
CA PHE A 367 -18.85 8.31 -18.78
C PHE A 367 -18.64 9.53 -19.66
N THR A 368 -18.65 10.71 -19.09
CA THR A 368 -18.22 11.93 -19.77
C THR A 368 -17.17 12.68 -18.95
N TYR A 369 -16.30 13.39 -19.64
CA TYR A 369 -15.16 14.06 -19.03
C TYR A 369 -15.04 15.51 -19.49
N ASP A 370 -14.44 16.33 -18.64
CA ASP A 370 -13.98 17.64 -19.05
C ASP A 370 -12.65 17.58 -19.85
N LYS A 371 -12.14 18.74 -20.26
CA LYS A 371 -10.87 18.86 -20.98
C LYS A 371 -9.64 18.47 -20.13
N MET A 372 -9.76 18.49 -18.82
CA MET A 372 -8.70 18.12 -17.87
C MET A 372 -8.71 16.62 -17.51
N GLY A 373 -9.73 15.88 -17.94
CA GLY A 373 -9.93 14.47 -17.62
C GLY A 373 -10.77 14.21 -16.37
N ASN A 374 -11.36 15.25 -15.76
CA ASN A 374 -12.25 15.06 -14.62
C ASN A 374 -13.58 14.45 -15.10
N LEU A 375 -14.11 13.47 -14.37
CA LEU A 375 -15.37 12.79 -14.66
C LEU A 375 -16.55 13.75 -14.41
N LEU A 376 -17.28 14.11 -15.46
CA LEU A 376 -18.44 15.01 -15.35
C LEU A 376 -19.73 14.26 -15.07
N THR A 377 -19.95 13.14 -15.77
CA THR A 377 -21.15 12.31 -15.56
C THR A 377 -20.76 10.84 -15.53
N TYR A 378 -21.45 10.10 -14.68
CA TYR A 378 -21.39 8.64 -14.63
C TYR A 378 -22.81 8.09 -14.56
N TYR A 379 -23.15 7.27 -15.53
CA TYR A 379 -24.43 6.60 -15.63
C TYR A 379 -24.22 5.10 -15.54
N ARG A 380 -25.01 4.42 -14.68
CA ARG A 380 -24.95 2.97 -14.49
C ARG A 380 -26.33 2.39 -14.26
N VAL A 381 -26.60 1.26 -14.92
CA VAL A 381 -27.82 0.46 -14.75
C VAL A 381 -27.45 -0.94 -14.28
N TYR A 382 -28.19 -1.45 -13.37
CA TYR A 382 -28.17 -2.86 -12.96
C TYR A 382 -29.46 -3.55 -13.39
N PHE A 383 -29.36 -4.80 -13.81
CA PHE A 383 -30.49 -5.61 -14.20
C PHE A 383 -30.64 -6.78 -13.21
N ASP A 384 -31.76 -6.77 -12.43
CA ASP A 384 -32.17 -7.92 -11.64
C ASP A 384 -33.34 -8.57 -12.38
N PHE A 385 -34.59 -8.42 -12.00
CA PHE A 385 -35.79 -8.82 -12.78
C PHE A 385 -36.30 -7.69 -13.67
N TYR A 386 -35.96 -6.43 -13.34
CA TYR A 386 -36.27 -5.23 -14.10
C TYR A 386 -35.04 -4.31 -14.08
N PRO A 387 -34.86 -3.47 -15.14
CA PRO A 387 -33.77 -2.48 -15.13
C PRO A 387 -33.94 -1.54 -13.93
N ARG A 388 -32.93 -1.52 -13.05
CA ARG A 388 -32.83 -0.61 -11.93
C ARG A 388 -31.67 0.33 -12.16
N TYR A 389 -31.97 1.60 -12.23
CA TYR A 389 -30.93 2.61 -12.27
C TYR A 389 -30.19 2.64 -10.93
N MET A 390 -28.88 2.48 -10.97
CA MET A 390 -28.05 2.51 -9.75
C MET A 390 -27.44 3.86 -9.51
N ASN A 391 -26.93 4.50 -10.58
CA ASN A 391 -26.34 5.82 -10.49
C ASN A 391 -26.61 6.63 -11.76
N LYS A 392 -26.89 7.91 -11.58
CA LYS A 392 -26.84 8.93 -12.61
C LYS A 392 -26.19 10.16 -12.00
N LEU A 393 -24.86 10.03 -11.82
CA LEU A 393 -24.05 11.06 -11.19
C LEU A 393 -23.82 12.22 -12.13
N THR A 394 -23.91 13.42 -11.60
CA THR A 394 -23.39 14.65 -12.19
C THR A 394 -22.44 15.30 -11.20
N ILE A 395 -21.19 15.53 -11.63
CA ILE A 395 -20.14 16.05 -10.77
C ILE A 395 -19.75 17.46 -11.23
N LYS A 396 -19.67 18.39 -10.29
CA LYS A 396 -19.19 19.75 -10.51
C LYS A 396 -17.85 19.97 -9.81
N TYR A 397 -16.96 20.64 -10.51
CA TYR A 397 -15.61 20.91 -10.06
C TYR A 397 -15.35 22.40 -9.89
N HIS A 398 -14.48 22.72 -8.93
CA HIS A 398 -13.78 23.99 -8.86
C HIS A 398 -12.28 23.71 -9.12
N GLY A 399 -11.81 24.07 -10.30
CA GLY A 399 -10.53 23.56 -10.80
C GLY A 399 -10.59 22.04 -10.98
N ASN A 400 -9.68 21.29 -10.33
CA ASN A 400 -9.66 19.82 -10.33
C ASN A 400 -10.25 19.21 -9.05
N GLN A 401 -10.82 20.02 -8.17
CA GLN A 401 -11.42 19.55 -6.92
C GLN A 401 -12.95 19.41 -7.12
N ILE A 402 -13.50 18.28 -6.67
CA ILE A 402 -14.95 18.07 -6.67
C ILE A 402 -15.58 19.07 -5.71
N GLN A 403 -16.46 19.92 -6.21
CA GLN A 403 -17.24 20.82 -5.39
C GLN A 403 -18.54 20.17 -4.93
N LYS A 404 -19.23 19.49 -5.85
CA LYS A 404 -20.52 18.85 -5.62
C LYS A 404 -20.69 17.64 -6.51
N ALA A 405 -21.38 16.63 -5.99
CA ALA A 405 -21.86 15.52 -6.78
C ALA A 405 -23.36 15.30 -6.48
N ALA A 406 -24.12 15.03 -7.50
CA ALA A 406 -25.55 14.75 -7.37
C ALA A 406 -25.86 13.43 -8.08
N ASP A 407 -26.65 12.56 -7.45
CA ASP A 407 -27.19 11.34 -8.04
C ASP A 407 -28.71 11.51 -8.21
N ASP A 408 -29.20 11.46 -9.44
CA ASP A 408 -30.61 11.58 -9.74
C ASP A 408 -31.43 10.34 -9.33
N TYR A 409 -30.74 9.19 -9.12
CA TYR A 409 -31.37 7.95 -8.69
C TYR A 409 -31.02 7.61 -7.25
N ARG A 410 -32.04 7.70 -6.39
CA ARG A 410 -31.94 7.30 -4.99
C ARG A 410 -32.03 5.79 -4.87
N SER A 411 -30.95 5.06 -5.08
CA SER A 411 -30.95 3.64 -4.76
C SER A 411 -30.64 3.45 -3.27
N VAL A 412 -31.55 2.79 -2.56
CA VAL A 412 -31.33 2.32 -1.17
C VAL A 412 -30.40 1.10 -1.09
N ASN A 413 -29.85 0.64 -2.20
CA ASN A 413 -28.95 -0.50 -2.24
C ASN A 413 -27.53 -0.11 -1.87
N TYR A 414 -26.85 -0.98 -1.12
CA TYR A 414 -25.50 -0.83 -0.58
C TYR A 414 -24.40 -0.57 -1.62
N TYR A 415 -24.69 -0.65 -2.90
CA TYR A 415 -23.75 -0.56 -4.04
C TYR A 415 -23.85 0.76 -4.82
N SER A 416 -24.81 1.61 -4.52
CA SER A 416 -24.82 2.96 -5.06
C SER A 416 -23.79 3.81 -4.31
N LEU A 417 -23.05 4.63 -5.03
CA LEU A 417 -22.37 5.75 -4.39
C LEU A 417 -23.43 6.47 -3.55
N ARG A 418 -23.31 6.44 -2.22
CA ARG A 418 -24.31 7.03 -1.33
C ARG A 418 -24.30 8.54 -1.49
N TYR A 419 -25.16 9.05 -2.34
CA TYR A 419 -25.58 10.45 -2.34
C TYR A 419 -27.08 10.47 -2.02
N PRO A 420 -27.50 10.09 -0.78
CA PRO A 420 -28.90 9.81 -0.46
C PRO A 420 -29.81 11.03 -0.55
N ASP A 421 -29.25 12.21 -0.50
CA ASP A 421 -29.99 13.47 -0.61
C ASP A 421 -29.34 14.38 -1.63
N ALA A 422 -30.09 14.78 -2.65
CA ALA A 422 -29.71 15.79 -3.63
C ALA A 422 -29.57 17.20 -2.98
N VAL A 423 -29.18 17.27 -1.72
CA VAL A 423 -28.85 18.49 -1.03
C VAL A 423 -27.38 18.77 -1.26
N ASN A 424 -27.07 19.24 -2.45
CA ASN A 424 -25.88 20.02 -2.86
C ASN A 424 -24.97 20.45 -1.68
N ARG A 425 -24.39 19.51 -0.93
CA ARG A 425 -23.46 19.81 0.17
C ARG A 425 -22.09 20.04 -0.41
N ASP A 426 -21.44 21.09 0.03
CA ASP A 426 -20.08 21.38 -0.39
C ASP A 426 -19.10 20.35 0.20
N VAL A 427 -18.18 19.94 -0.64
CA VAL A 427 -17.03 19.11 -0.26
C VAL A 427 -15.92 20.06 0.20
N GLU A 428 -15.29 19.76 1.34
CA GLU A 428 -14.23 20.60 1.89
C GLU A 428 -12.85 19.91 1.76
N TYR A 429 -11.83 20.73 1.52
CA TYR A 429 -10.45 20.29 1.34
C TYR A 429 -9.52 21.06 2.26
N ASP A 430 -8.39 20.42 2.65
CA ASP A 430 -7.30 21.08 3.37
C ASP A 430 -6.39 21.90 2.43
N SER A 431 -5.38 22.56 2.99
CA SER A 431 -4.41 23.36 2.24
C SER A 431 -3.53 22.55 1.29
N ASN A 432 -3.44 21.25 1.46
CA ASN A 432 -2.73 20.34 0.53
C ASN A 432 -3.66 19.77 -0.56
N GLY A 433 -4.97 20.10 -0.51
CA GLY A 433 -5.97 19.59 -1.44
C GLY A 433 -6.53 18.22 -1.08
N ASN A 434 -6.28 17.71 0.13
CA ASN A 434 -6.88 16.47 0.59
C ASN A 434 -8.33 16.72 1.03
N LEU A 435 -9.20 15.74 0.75
CA LEU A 435 -10.60 15.77 1.15
C LEU A 435 -10.70 15.72 2.69
N VAL A 436 -11.29 16.72 3.33
CA VAL A 436 -11.48 16.72 4.79
C VAL A 436 -12.92 16.54 5.23
N LYS A 437 -13.88 16.75 4.34
CA LYS A 437 -15.31 16.58 4.63
C LYS A 437 -16.12 16.28 3.39
N ASN A 438 -17.00 15.29 3.48
CA ASN A 438 -17.96 14.92 2.46
C ASN A 438 -19.20 14.29 3.12
N LEU A 439 -20.17 15.12 3.46
CA LEU A 439 -21.38 14.69 4.18
C LEU A 439 -22.31 13.82 3.32
N ASP A 440 -22.18 13.85 1.99
CA ASP A 440 -22.92 12.95 1.12
C ASP A 440 -22.45 11.49 1.27
N ASN A 441 -21.18 11.30 1.62
CA ASN A 441 -20.59 10.00 1.97
C ASN A 441 -20.51 9.78 3.48
N MET A 442 -21.29 10.54 4.28
CA MET A 442 -21.30 10.49 5.73
C MET A 442 -19.96 10.89 6.38
N ILE A 443 -18.98 11.36 5.62
CA ILE A 443 -17.67 11.77 6.13
C ILE A 443 -17.80 13.17 6.73
N GLN A 444 -17.71 13.26 8.06
CA GLN A 444 -17.80 14.52 8.80
C GLN A 444 -16.43 15.19 8.93
N ARG A 445 -15.38 14.41 9.14
CA ARG A 445 -14.01 14.91 9.24
C ARG A 445 -12.99 13.84 8.84
N ILE A 446 -11.96 14.24 8.07
CA ILE A 446 -10.73 13.46 7.88
C ILE A 446 -9.56 14.30 8.41
N LYS A 447 -8.74 13.71 9.27
CA LYS A 447 -7.45 14.23 9.70
C LYS A 447 -6.34 13.52 8.95
N TYR A 448 -5.38 14.28 8.43
CA TYR A 448 -4.21 13.75 7.71
C TYR A 448 -2.93 13.92 8.52
N ASN A 449 -2.02 12.95 8.37
CA ASN A 449 -0.69 13.01 8.97
C ASN A 449 0.30 13.82 8.12
N ILE A 450 1.55 13.94 8.57
CA ILE A 450 2.60 14.74 7.92
C ILE A 450 2.99 14.25 6.51
N ILE A 451 2.67 13.01 6.15
CA ILE A 451 2.90 12.44 4.82
C ILE A 451 1.63 12.40 3.95
N ASN A 452 0.59 13.14 4.36
CA ASN A 452 -0.70 13.24 3.68
C ASN A 452 -1.48 11.91 3.55
N LEU A 453 -1.30 10.98 4.50
CA LEU A 453 -2.16 9.81 4.62
C LEU A 453 -3.28 10.09 5.65
N PRO A 454 -4.52 9.58 5.44
CA PRO A 454 -5.60 9.75 6.39
C PRO A 454 -5.24 9.07 7.71
N GLU A 455 -5.25 9.83 8.81
CA GLU A 455 -4.97 9.35 10.16
C GLU A 455 -6.25 8.98 10.91
N VAL A 456 -7.28 9.81 10.77
CA VAL A 456 -8.58 9.61 11.42
C VAL A 456 -9.68 9.94 10.44
N VAL A 457 -10.72 9.11 10.37
CA VAL A 457 -11.96 9.38 9.65
C VAL A 457 -13.12 9.31 10.64
N ALA A 458 -13.83 10.41 10.81
CA ALA A 458 -15.04 10.50 11.64
C ALA A 458 -16.27 10.61 10.75
N PHE A 459 -17.26 9.75 10.99
CA PHE A 459 -18.51 9.68 10.23
C PHE A 459 -19.66 10.38 10.98
N SER A 460 -20.65 10.84 10.24
CA SER A 460 -21.81 11.56 10.79
C SER A 460 -22.74 10.65 11.61
N ASP A 461 -22.65 9.34 11.49
CA ASP A 461 -23.36 8.35 12.30
C ASP A 461 -22.66 8.01 13.63
N GLY A 462 -21.53 8.67 13.91
CA GLY A 462 -20.72 8.45 15.12
C GLY A 462 -19.64 7.39 14.98
N ASN A 463 -19.51 6.72 13.84
CA ASN A 463 -18.43 5.77 13.59
C ASN A 463 -17.08 6.49 13.45
N LEU A 464 -16.02 5.82 13.86
CA LEU A 464 -14.65 6.33 13.87
C LEU A 464 -13.68 5.27 13.34
N LEU A 465 -12.80 5.67 12.42
CA LEU A 465 -11.65 4.88 11.97
C LEU A 465 -10.37 5.65 12.28
N THR A 466 -9.39 4.97 12.86
CA THR A 466 -8.06 5.52 13.12
C THR A 466 -7.00 4.63 12.47
N PHE A 467 -6.07 5.23 11.76
CA PHE A 467 -4.99 4.55 11.06
C PHE A 467 -3.65 4.93 11.66
N TYR A 468 -2.81 3.94 11.86
CA TYR A 468 -1.48 4.11 12.41
C TYR A 468 -0.44 3.79 11.33
N TYR A 469 0.34 4.79 10.98
CA TYR A 469 1.38 4.69 9.96
C TYR A 469 2.76 4.92 10.55
N MET A 470 3.71 4.10 10.14
CA MET A 470 5.12 4.41 10.34
C MET A 470 5.54 5.57 9.42
N ALA A 471 6.62 6.24 9.76
CA ALA A 471 7.12 7.37 8.99
C ALA A 471 7.53 7.02 7.55
N ASP A 472 7.83 5.76 7.26
CA ASP A 472 8.10 5.24 5.92
C ASP A 472 6.82 4.98 5.08
N GLY A 473 5.63 5.21 5.65
CA GLY A 473 4.33 5.05 5.01
C GLY A 473 3.68 3.69 5.20
N ARG A 474 4.33 2.73 5.88
CA ARG A 474 3.69 1.45 6.20
C ARG A 474 2.54 1.65 7.18
N LYS A 475 1.33 1.15 6.83
CA LYS A 475 0.22 1.01 7.76
C LYS A 475 0.50 -0.21 8.66
N VAL A 476 0.52 -0.01 9.97
CA VAL A 476 0.84 -1.06 10.96
C VAL A 476 -0.33 -1.40 11.86
N ARG A 477 -1.33 -0.50 11.95
CA ARG A 477 -2.57 -0.74 12.71
C ARG A 477 -3.70 0.06 12.09
N ASP A 478 -4.91 -0.45 12.14
CA ASP A 478 -6.12 0.34 12.18
C ASP A 478 -6.93 0.03 13.44
N ALA A 479 -7.72 1.00 13.83
CA ALA A 479 -8.63 0.89 14.96
C ALA A 479 -10.00 1.42 14.55
N TYR A 480 -11.03 0.77 15.04
CA TYR A 480 -12.40 1.17 14.80
C TYR A 480 -13.13 1.35 16.13
N GLY A 481 -14.11 2.22 16.11
CA GLY A 481 -14.89 2.51 17.28
C GLY A 481 -16.01 3.49 16.99
N SER A 482 -16.57 4.09 18.03
CA SER A 482 -17.65 5.07 17.89
C SER A 482 -17.63 6.10 18.99
N TYR A 483 -18.02 7.32 18.67
CA TYR A 483 -18.29 8.39 19.62
C TYR A 483 -19.82 8.64 19.73
N PRO A 484 -20.33 9.06 20.89
CA PRO A 484 -21.76 9.26 21.08
C PRO A 484 -22.32 10.32 20.13
N ALA A 485 -23.36 9.98 19.38
CA ALA A 485 -24.08 10.94 18.56
C ALA A 485 -24.64 12.08 19.43
N GLY A 486 -24.43 13.35 19.01
CA GLY A 486 -24.87 14.53 19.78
C GLY A 486 -24.01 14.83 21.00
N THR A 487 -22.80 14.27 21.10
CA THR A 487 -21.84 14.63 22.15
C THR A 487 -21.55 16.13 22.16
N SER A 488 -21.36 16.70 23.34
CA SER A 488 -20.93 18.10 23.51
C SER A 488 -19.42 18.29 23.24
N THR A 489 -18.67 17.19 23.12
CA THR A 489 -17.24 17.22 22.78
C THR A 489 -17.05 17.71 21.36
N PRO A 490 -16.24 18.77 21.13
CA PRO A 490 -15.94 19.22 19.77
C PRO A 490 -15.34 18.10 18.92
N LEU A 491 -15.71 18.04 17.66
CA LEU A 491 -15.23 16.99 16.73
C LEU A 491 -13.71 17.00 16.57
N ASP A 492 -13.10 18.19 16.57
CA ASP A 492 -11.64 18.31 16.50
C ASP A 492 -10.94 17.70 17.73
N ASP A 493 -11.56 17.76 18.93
CA ASP A 493 -11.03 17.09 20.13
C ASP A 493 -11.14 15.56 19.99
N ILE A 494 -12.25 15.07 19.42
CA ILE A 494 -12.45 13.63 19.17
C ILE A 494 -11.39 13.11 18.19
N VAL A 495 -11.18 13.76 17.05
CA VAL A 495 -10.20 13.31 16.03
C VAL A 495 -8.75 13.52 16.47
N ASN A 496 -8.50 14.35 17.49
CA ASN A 496 -7.18 14.52 18.08
C ASN A 496 -6.89 13.57 19.25
N ASN A 497 -7.92 12.95 19.83
CA ASN A 497 -7.79 11.98 20.90
C ASN A 497 -8.81 10.84 20.71
N THR A 498 -8.47 9.87 19.87
CA THR A 498 -9.37 8.76 19.49
C THR A 498 -9.38 7.61 20.48
N ASP A 499 -8.35 7.44 21.33
CA ASP A 499 -8.18 6.29 22.23
C ASP A 499 -9.42 5.97 23.09
N PRO A 500 -10.15 6.94 23.67
CA PRO A 500 -11.32 6.65 24.49
C PRO A 500 -12.49 6.02 23.70
N TYR A 501 -12.47 6.10 22.37
CA TYR A 501 -13.55 5.69 21.49
C TYR A 501 -13.27 4.40 20.74
N ILE A 502 -12.03 3.87 20.83
CA ILE A 502 -11.63 2.64 20.14
C ILE A 502 -12.29 1.42 20.80
N SER A 503 -12.94 0.58 19.99
CA SER A 503 -13.57 -0.68 20.41
C SER A 503 -12.84 -1.92 19.91
N GLY A 504 -12.02 -1.79 18.88
CA GLY A 504 -11.24 -2.90 18.33
C GLY A 504 -10.08 -2.43 17.45
N THR A 505 -9.10 -3.30 17.28
CA THR A 505 -7.90 -3.03 16.47
C THR A 505 -7.56 -4.18 15.55
N ASN A 506 -6.96 -3.87 14.43
CA ASN A 506 -6.28 -4.81 13.55
C ASN A 506 -4.83 -4.40 13.39
N ASP A 507 -3.91 -5.36 13.51
CA ASP A 507 -2.49 -5.13 13.40
C ASP A 507 -1.90 -5.87 12.20
N TRP A 508 -0.97 -5.21 11.49
CA TRP A 508 -0.19 -5.77 10.42
C TRP A 508 1.29 -5.74 10.79
N CYS A 509 1.92 -6.89 10.75
CA CYS A 509 3.35 -7.00 10.95
C CYS A 509 3.92 -7.90 9.86
N GLU A 510 4.40 -7.31 8.76
CA GLU A 510 4.82 -7.99 7.54
C GLU A 510 3.74 -8.95 6.98
N ASP A 511 3.99 -10.27 7.04
CA ASP A 511 3.09 -11.29 6.52
C ASP A 511 1.95 -11.66 7.50
N TYR A 512 1.97 -11.12 8.72
CA TYR A 512 1.08 -11.49 9.82
C TYR A 512 0.00 -10.45 10.04
N TYR A 513 -1.26 -10.91 10.03
CA TYR A 513 -2.43 -10.07 10.30
C TYR A 513 -3.14 -10.54 11.56
N TYR A 514 -3.33 -9.62 12.49
CA TYR A 514 -4.05 -9.81 13.75
C TYR A 514 -5.35 -9.04 13.74
N GLY A 515 -6.46 -9.71 14.11
CA GLY A 515 -7.75 -9.06 14.36
C GLY A 515 -8.11 -9.18 15.83
N SER A 516 -8.27 -8.05 16.52
CA SER A 516 -8.58 -7.99 17.97
C SER A 516 -7.65 -8.86 18.82
N GLY A 517 -6.34 -8.75 18.58
CA GLY A 517 -5.31 -9.46 19.33
C GLY A 517 -5.12 -10.94 19.01
N LYS A 518 -5.78 -11.46 17.98
CA LYS A 518 -5.63 -12.86 17.54
C LYS A 518 -5.06 -12.92 16.14
N LEU A 519 -4.05 -13.79 15.93
CA LEU A 519 -3.54 -14.06 14.59
C LEU A 519 -4.65 -14.68 13.74
N ARG A 520 -4.97 -14.04 12.63
CA ARG A 520 -6.04 -14.42 11.71
C ARG A 520 -5.52 -14.96 10.39
N ARG A 521 -4.37 -14.44 9.95
CA ARG A 521 -3.84 -14.76 8.64
C ARG A 521 -2.32 -14.65 8.62
N VAL A 522 -1.69 -15.55 7.86
CA VAL A 522 -0.29 -15.45 7.46
C VAL A 522 -0.24 -15.44 5.94
N THR A 523 0.28 -14.38 5.36
CA THR A 523 0.33 -14.18 3.90
C THR A 523 1.54 -14.87 3.30
N PHE A 524 1.39 -15.45 2.11
CA PHE A 524 2.49 -15.98 1.28
C PHE A 524 2.27 -15.57 -0.19
N PRO A 525 3.26 -15.72 -1.10
CA PRO A 525 3.21 -15.16 -2.45
C PRO A 525 1.98 -15.53 -3.29
N GLU A 526 1.45 -16.75 -3.14
CA GLU A 526 0.30 -17.25 -3.93
C GLU A 526 -1.03 -17.25 -3.16
N GLY A 527 -1.05 -16.76 -1.89
CA GLY A 527 -2.25 -16.79 -1.07
C GLY A 527 -2.01 -16.47 0.40
N HIS A 528 -2.72 -17.17 1.26
CA HIS A 528 -2.56 -17.02 2.71
C HIS A 528 -2.96 -18.30 3.47
N ILE A 529 -2.47 -18.40 4.70
CA ILE A 529 -2.91 -19.37 5.68
C ILE A 529 -3.96 -18.67 6.54
N SER A 530 -5.19 -19.17 6.52
CA SER A 530 -6.28 -18.70 7.38
C SER A 530 -6.25 -19.46 8.70
N LEU A 531 -6.25 -18.73 9.81
CA LEU A 531 -6.26 -19.26 11.19
C LEU A 531 -7.59 -18.98 11.89
N TYR A 532 -8.58 -18.49 11.14
CA TYR A 532 -9.86 -18.08 11.67
C TYR A 532 -10.78 -19.28 11.89
N ASN A 533 -11.19 -19.46 13.17
CA ASN A 533 -12.33 -20.32 13.61
C ASN A 533 -12.36 -21.77 13.09
N ASN A 534 -11.19 -22.35 12.85
CA ASN A 534 -11.13 -23.65 12.21
C ASN A 534 -10.89 -24.76 13.24
N SER A 535 -11.92 -25.53 13.54
CA SER A 535 -11.80 -26.80 14.27
C SER A 535 -10.88 -27.80 13.55
N LYS A 536 -10.48 -27.52 12.30
CA LYS A 536 -9.62 -28.36 11.45
C LYS A 536 -8.15 -27.89 11.41
N GLY A 537 -7.80 -26.81 12.11
CA GLY A 537 -6.44 -26.22 12.08
C GLY A 537 -6.22 -25.17 10.97
N PRO A 538 -4.97 -24.76 10.73
CA PRO A 538 -4.62 -23.79 9.69
C PRO A 538 -5.06 -24.24 8.31
N LEU A 539 -5.66 -23.33 7.53
CA LEU A 539 -6.19 -23.61 6.19
C LEU A 539 -5.42 -22.79 5.15
N MET A 540 -4.74 -23.46 4.23
CA MET A 540 -4.14 -22.79 3.07
C MET A 540 -5.19 -22.41 2.04
N GLN A 541 -5.20 -21.15 1.65
CA GLN A 541 -6.08 -20.60 0.63
C GLN A 541 -5.25 -19.89 -0.45
N TYR A 542 -5.41 -20.33 -1.67
CA TYR A 542 -4.77 -19.76 -2.85
C TYR A 542 -5.71 -18.77 -3.53
N VAL A 543 -5.14 -17.71 -4.10
CA VAL A 543 -5.92 -16.58 -4.63
C VAL A 543 -5.96 -16.64 -6.14
N ALA A 544 -7.16 -16.72 -6.72
CA ALA A 544 -7.38 -16.50 -8.15
C ALA A 544 -7.50 -15.00 -8.41
N LYS A 545 -6.71 -14.49 -9.36
CA LYS A 545 -6.68 -13.07 -9.74
C LYS A 545 -7.01 -12.90 -11.22
N ASP A 546 -7.69 -11.82 -11.55
CA ASP A 546 -7.90 -11.41 -12.94
C ASP A 546 -6.67 -10.70 -13.53
N HIS A 547 -6.77 -10.28 -14.80
CA HIS A 547 -5.69 -9.62 -15.54
C HIS A 547 -5.21 -8.30 -14.94
N VAL A 548 -6.00 -7.65 -14.07
CA VAL A 548 -5.62 -6.43 -13.36
C VAL A 548 -5.20 -6.70 -11.91
N GLY A 549 -5.14 -7.99 -11.51
CA GLY A 549 -4.73 -8.42 -10.18
C GLY A 549 -5.84 -8.37 -9.12
N SER A 550 -7.09 -8.13 -9.52
CA SER A 550 -8.22 -8.19 -8.59
C SER A 550 -8.53 -9.63 -8.18
N ILE A 551 -8.80 -9.83 -6.90
CA ILE A 551 -9.15 -11.16 -6.38
C ILE A 551 -10.54 -11.53 -6.88
N ARG A 552 -10.63 -12.70 -7.53
CA ARG A 552 -11.87 -13.24 -8.11
C ARG A 552 -12.35 -14.46 -7.37
N GLY A 553 -11.52 -15.04 -6.52
CA GLY A 553 -11.90 -16.18 -5.69
C GLY A 553 -10.74 -16.79 -4.93
N TYR A 554 -11.08 -17.73 -4.06
CA TYR A 554 -10.12 -18.50 -3.27
C TYR A 554 -10.29 -19.98 -3.61
N TRP A 555 -9.16 -20.67 -3.69
CA TRP A 555 -9.11 -22.10 -3.90
C TRP A 555 -8.42 -22.78 -2.71
N GLU A 556 -9.03 -23.85 -2.21
CA GLU A 556 -8.49 -24.67 -1.14
C GLU A 556 -8.03 -26.03 -1.68
N PRO A 557 -6.94 -26.58 -1.15
CA PRO A 557 -6.49 -27.90 -1.54
C PRO A 557 -7.58 -28.98 -1.35
N GLY A 558 -7.89 -29.68 -2.43
CA GLY A 558 -8.95 -30.68 -2.47
C GLY A 558 -10.27 -30.21 -3.08
N ASP A 559 -10.42 -28.90 -3.32
CA ASP A 559 -11.58 -28.39 -4.04
C ASP A 559 -11.47 -28.66 -5.54
N THR A 560 -12.58 -29.03 -6.17
CA THR A 560 -12.69 -29.23 -7.62
C THR A 560 -12.98 -27.93 -8.39
N SER A 561 -13.33 -26.87 -7.68
CA SER A 561 -13.63 -25.53 -8.20
C SER A 561 -13.23 -24.47 -7.19
N LEU A 562 -13.19 -23.24 -7.61
CA LEU A 562 -13.10 -22.10 -6.69
C LEU A 562 -14.23 -22.20 -5.65
N GLY A 563 -13.90 -22.01 -4.37
CA GLY A 563 -14.84 -22.18 -3.23
C GLY A 563 -16.12 -21.35 -3.38
N LYS A 564 -17.20 -21.79 -2.75
CA LYS A 564 -18.55 -21.21 -2.88
C LYS A 564 -18.80 -19.92 -2.05
N SER A 565 -17.78 -19.27 -1.52
CA SER A 565 -17.92 -17.98 -0.84
C SER A 565 -18.36 -16.90 -1.83
N PRO A 566 -19.08 -15.85 -1.46
CA PRO A 566 -19.45 -14.81 -2.39
C PRO A 566 -18.19 -14.22 -3.03
N TYR A 567 -17.97 -14.60 -4.29
CA TYR A 567 -16.85 -14.07 -5.05
C TYR A 567 -17.03 -12.57 -5.23
N PRO A 568 -15.96 -11.77 -5.08
CA PRO A 568 -16.03 -10.40 -5.51
C PRO A 568 -16.37 -10.36 -6.99
N SER A 569 -17.57 -9.90 -7.35
CA SER A 569 -17.92 -9.56 -8.71
C SER A 569 -17.75 -8.06 -8.92
N TYR A 570 -17.40 -7.68 -10.13
CA TYR A 570 -17.09 -6.30 -10.46
C TYR A 570 -17.88 -5.88 -11.69
N TYR A 571 -18.34 -4.63 -11.69
CA TYR A 571 -18.78 -3.98 -12.91
C TYR A 571 -17.61 -3.92 -13.90
N PRO A 572 -17.90 -3.80 -15.21
CA PRO A 572 -16.85 -3.66 -16.22
C PRO A 572 -15.85 -2.54 -15.93
N SER A 573 -16.31 -1.46 -15.30
CA SER A 573 -15.46 -0.35 -14.83
C SER A 573 -14.54 -0.69 -13.64
N GLY A 574 -14.62 -1.91 -13.09
CA GLY A 574 -13.86 -2.33 -11.91
C GLY A 574 -14.51 -1.98 -10.56
N ILE A 575 -15.70 -1.37 -10.56
CA ILE A 575 -16.46 -1.12 -9.33
C ILE A 575 -17.02 -2.43 -8.80
N LEU A 576 -16.89 -2.66 -7.50
CA LEU A 576 -17.39 -3.86 -6.84
C LEU A 576 -18.91 -3.95 -6.96
N ASP A 577 -19.42 -5.12 -7.38
CA ASP A 577 -20.84 -5.39 -7.59
C ASP A 577 -21.51 -6.05 -6.37
N ASN A 578 -20.76 -6.73 -5.53
CA ASN A 578 -21.30 -7.43 -4.36
C ASN A 578 -20.49 -7.13 -3.09
N LYS A 579 -21.02 -7.53 -1.93
CA LYS A 579 -20.30 -7.41 -0.66
C LYS A 579 -19.06 -8.29 -0.68
N VAL A 580 -17.95 -7.74 -0.24
CA VAL A 580 -16.74 -8.52 0.06
C VAL A 580 -17.01 -9.32 1.34
N ASP A 581 -16.59 -10.57 1.34
CA ASP A 581 -16.60 -11.39 2.55
C ASP A 581 -15.74 -10.71 3.64
N PRO A 582 -16.28 -10.43 4.84
CA PRO A 582 -15.51 -9.82 5.91
C PRO A 582 -14.30 -10.65 6.35
N TYR A 583 -14.27 -11.95 6.01
CA TYR A 583 -13.12 -12.81 6.25
C TYR A 583 -12.05 -12.73 5.15
N HIS A 584 -12.39 -12.13 4.01
CA HIS A 584 -11.53 -11.93 2.84
C HIS A 584 -11.63 -10.48 2.36
N PRO A 585 -11.10 -9.52 3.13
CA PRO A 585 -11.31 -8.09 2.88
C PRO A 585 -10.56 -7.54 1.66
N PHE A 586 -9.71 -8.35 1.02
CA PHE A 586 -8.96 -7.90 -0.16
C PHE A 586 -9.76 -8.11 -1.43
N ALA A 587 -9.85 -7.10 -2.24
CA ALA A 587 -10.65 -7.09 -3.46
C ALA A 587 -9.86 -6.49 -4.65
N LEU A 588 -10.20 -5.30 -5.08
CA LEU A 588 -9.67 -4.68 -6.29
C LEU A 588 -8.13 -4.48 -6.20
N GLY A 589 -7.41 -5.07 -7.16
CA GLY A 589 -5.94 -5.00 -7.22
C GLY A 589 -5.24 -5.60 -6.00
N GLY A 590 -5.88 -6.54 -5.27
CA GLY A 590 -5.34 -7.14 -4.05
C GLY A 590 -5.26 -6.20 -2.85
N LYS A 591 -5.89 -5.03 -2.92
CA LYS A 591 -5.97 -4.07 -1.82
C LYS A 591 -7.10 -4.42 -0.87
N GLU A 592 -6.88 -4.11 0.40
CA GLU A 592 -7.90 -4.28 1.43
C GLU A 592 -9.13 -3.40 1.15
N PHE A 593 -10.31 -4.01 1.25
CA PHE A 593 -11.57 -3.31 1.21
C PHE A 593 -12.02 -3.05 2.65
N MET A 594 -12.13 -1.79 3.00
CA MET A 594 -12.71 -1.38 4.28
C MET A 594 -14.23 -1.31 4.12
N SER A 595 -14.93 -2.26 4.70
CA SER A 595 -16.40 -2.32 4.70
C SER A 595 -17.01 -1.37 5.71
#